data_1ccaeaa158d8d2d253c26b5faca69437
#
_entry.id   1ccaeaa158d8d2d253c26b5faca69437
#
_cell.length_a   1.000
_cell.length_b   1.000
_cell.length_c   1.000
_cell.angle_alpha   90.00
_cell.angle_beta   90.00
_cell.angle_gamma   90.00
#
_symmetry.space_group_name_H-M   'P 1'
#
loop_
_entity.id
_entity.type
_entity.pdbx_description
1 polymer ?
#
loop_
_entity_poly.entity_id
_entity_poly.type
_entity_poly.pdbx_seq_one_letter_code
_entity_poly.pdbx_strand_id
1 'polypeptide(L)'
;MIGHQAYQVCVPPRATAHCLVYDRPLNPDGLTWADLFSWWRDRQSLPTEMSDLDAGRDLCNRLWRSLPSKPEQVLFRAYIQTYLLRENTIRCPALIPQVYLHYDPQTRRQRGGKDSVLGRERMDFLLLLPHGTRVVLEVDGQQHYAESMDEGAAASPHRCSKMAAEDRALRLRI
;
A
#
# COMPACT_ATOMS: atom_id res chain seq x y z
N MET A 1 25.22 -0.36 -13.69
CA MET A 1 24.91 -0.68 -12.29
C MET A 1 23.50 -0.14 -12.02
N ILE A 2 22.50 -1.01 -12.06
CA ILE A 2 21.11 -0.65 -11.79
C ILE A 2 20.97 -0.65 -10.26
N GLY A 3 20.73 0.54 -9.68
CA GLY A 3 20.60 0.70 -8.24
C GLY A 3 19.44 -0.15 -7.72
N HIS A 4 19.72 -0.95 -6.70
CA HIS A 4 18.69 -1.71 -5.95
C HIS A 4 17.83 -0.71 -5.17
N GLN A 5 16.70 -0.32 -5.74
CA GLN A 5 15.70 0.45 -5.02
C GLN A 5 14.90 -0.52 -4.15
N ALA A 6 15.17 -0.53 -2.85
CA ALA A 6 14.34 -1.23 -1.86
C ALA A 6 13.02 -0.44 -1.70
N TYR A 7 11.91 -1.06 -2.04
CA TYR A 7 10.58 -0.49 -1.80
C TYR A 7 10.14 -0.82 -0.37
N GLN A 8 9.93 0.22 0.43
CA GLN A 8 9.41 0.04 1.78
C GLN A 8 7.88 0.06 1.75
N VAL A 9 7.28 -1.12 1.88
CA VAL A 9 5.85 -1.24 2.13
C VAL A 9 5.62 -0.95 3.62
N CYS A 10 5.15 0.24 3.92
CA CYS A 10 4.89 0.64 5.28
C CYS A 10 3.39 0.55 5.58
N VAL A 11 3.01 -0.42 6.39
CA VAL A 11 1.64 -0.57 6.87
C VAL A 11 1.59 -0.11 8.32
N PRO A 12 1.01 1.07 8.64
CA PRO A 12 0.92 1.54 10.00
C PRO A 12 -0.14 0.76 10.78
N PRO A 13 0.18 0.22 11.95
CA PRO A 13 -0.84 -0.17 12.91
C PRO A 13 -1.28 1.04 13.74
N ARG A 14 -2.52 1.05 14.17
CA ARG A 14 -3.05 2.08 15.09
C ARG A 14 -2.37 2.13 16.47
N ALA A 15 -1.51 1.17 16.77
CA ALA A 15 -0.68 1.15 18.00
C ALA A 15 0.56 0.30 17.74
N THR A 16 1.74 0.91 17.90
CA THR A 16 3.09 0.33 17.83
C THR A 16 3.65 0.01 16.42
N ALA A 17 4.44 0.89 15.91
CA ALA A 17 5.86 0.87 15.56
C ALA A 17 6.41 -0.13 14.53
N HIS A 18 5.66 -0.74 13.59
CA HIS A 18 6.40 -1.51 12.59
C HIS A 18 5.73 -1.44 11.21
N CYS A 19 6.30 -0.58 10.36
CA CYS A 19 6.11 -0.71 8.93
C CYS A 19 6.59 -2.07 8.47
N LEU A 20 5.85 -2.71 7.59
CA LEU A 20 6.34 -3.87 6.88
C LEU A 20 7.29 -3.38 5.79
N VAL A 21 8.53 -3.82 5.84
CA VAL A 21 9.54 -3.54 4.82
C VAL A 21 9.80 -4.84 4.08
N TYR A 22 9.50 -4.86 2.79
CA TYR A 22 9.88 -5.96 1.91
C TYR A 22 11.36 -5.79 1.57
N ASP A 23 12.19 -6.69 2.06
CA ASP A 23 13.65 -6.62 2.03
C ASP A 23 14.30 -7.58 1.01
N ARG A 24 13.49 -8.13 0.10
CA ARG A 24 13.99 -8.98 -0.98
C ARG A 24 14.09 -8.21 -2.31
N PRO A 25 14.99 -8.62 -3.20
CA PRO A 25 15.04 -8.08 -4.56
C PRO A 25 13.69 -8.29 -5.27
N LEU A 26 13.26 -7.30 -6.04
CA LEU A 26 12.12 -7.47 -6.93
C LEU A 26 12.52 -8.29 -8.15
N ASN A 27 11.66 -9.23 -8.49
CA ASN A 27 11.82 -10.02 -9.71
C ASN A 27 11.49 -9.18 -10.96
N PRO A 28 12.01 -9.57 -12.16
CA PRO A 28 11.61 -8.94 -13.41
C PRO A 28 10.10 -8.98 -13.67
N ASP A 29 9.40 -9.95 -13.10
CA ASP A 29 7.95 -10.14 -13.19
C ASP A 29 7.17 -9.26 -12.22
N GLY A 30 7.84 -8.37 -11.48
CA GLY A 30 7.24 -7.52 -10.48
C GLY A 30 7.18 -8.18 -9.10
N LEU A 31 6.15 -7.86 -8.31
CA LEU A 31 5.91 -8.43 -6.99
C LEU A 31 4.59 -9.18 -6.97
N THR A 32 4.66 -10.48 -6.76
CA THR A 32 3.50 -11.36 -6.74
C THR A 32 3.06 -11.72 -5.31
N TRP A 33 1.85 -12.24 -5.15
CA TRP A 33 1.43 -12.80 -3.88
C TRP A 33 2.28 -14.00 -3.45
N ALA A 34 2.77 -14.80 -4.39
CA ALA A 34 3.69 -15.90 -4.08
C ALA A 34 4.98 -15.39 -3.41
N ASP A 35 5.55 -14.30 -3.92
CA ASP A 35 6.73 -13.67 -3.35
C ASP A 35 6.45 -13.15 -1.94
N LEU A 36 5.31 -12.48 -1.75
CA LEU A 36 4.91 -11.94 -0.44
C LEU A 36 4.63 -13.03 0.60
N PHE A 37 3.98 -14.14 0.20
CA PHE A 37 3.70 -15.25 1.11
C PHE A 37 4.96 -15.96 1.54
N SER A 38 5.88 -16.22 0.59
CA SER A 38 7.20 -16.77 0.90
C SER A 38 7.99 -15.86 1.83
N TRP A 39 8.04 -14.56 1.53
CA TRP A 39 8.70 -13.58 2.38
C TRP A 39 8.09 -13.51 3.79
N TRP A 40 6.77 -13.51 3.89
CA TRP A 40 6.06 -13.46 5.17
C TRP A 40 6.32 -14.69 6.02
N ARG A 41 6.30 -15.87 5.40
CA ARG A 41 6.63 -17.14 6.06
C ARG A 41 8.01 -17.08 6.73
N ASP A 42 9.03 -16.67 6.00
CA ASP A 42 10.39 -16.60 6.50
C ASP A 42 10.51 -15.54 7.61
N ARG A 43 9.89 -14.38 7.40
CA ARG A 43 9.89 -13.29 8.36
C ARG A 43 9.22 -13.66 9.70
N GLN A 44 8.17 -14.45 9.67
CA GLN A 44 7.46 -14.91 10.87
C GLN A 44 8.00 -16.24 11.40
N SER A 45 9.01 -16.84 10.75
CA SER A 45 9.53 -18.16 11.09
C SER A 45 8.42 -19.20 11.21
N LEU A 46 7.45 -19.15 10.27
CA LEU A 46 6.31 -20.08 10.27
C LEU A 46 6.78 -21.50 9.95
N PRO A 47 6.10 -22.54 10.48
CA PRO A 47 6.45 -23.92 10.20
C PRO A 47 6.48 -24.23 8.69
N THR A 48 7.44 -25.05 8.28
CA THR A 48 7.61 -25.46 6.88
C THR A 48 6.39 -26.23 6.36
N GLU A 49 5.68 -26.91 7.26
CA GLU A 49 4.46 -27.68 6.98
C GLU A 49 3.23 -26.78 6.73
N MET A 50 3.31 -25.50 7.11
CA MET A 50 2.22 -24.56 6.86
C MET A 50 2.10 -24.27 5.37
N SER A 51 0.90 -24.39 4.82
CA SER A 51 0.65 -24.08 3.42
C SER A 51 0.88 -22.61 3.09
N ASP A 52 1.25 -22.29 1.84
CA ASP A 52 1.38 -20.91 1.38
C ASP A 52 0.08 -20.13 1.56
N LEU A 53 -1.06 -20.80 1.40
CA LEU A 53 -2.38 -20.19 1.59
C LEU A 53 -2.64 -19.80 3.04
N ASP A 54 -2.20 -20.58 4.02
CA ASP A 54 -2.40 -20.26 5.44
C ASP A 54 -1.47 -19.13 5.88
N ALA A 55 -0.20 -19.16 5.45
CA ALA A 55 0.72 -18.04 5.64
C ALA A 55 0.19 -16.77 4.96
N GLY A 56 -0.35 -16.91 3.76
CA GLY A 56 -0.97 -15.83 3.00
C GLY A 56 -2.21 -15.26 3.66
N ARG A 57 -3.02 -16.09 4.31
CA ARG A 57 -4.22 -15.63 5.04
C ARG A 57 -3.85 -14.72 6.20
N ASP A 58 -2.80 -15.05 6.95
CA ASP A 58 -2.32 -14.19 8.05
C ASP A 58 -1.82 -12.85 7.53
N LEU A 59 -0.99 -12.84 6.47
CA LEU A 59 -0.54 -11.62 5.83
C LEU A 59 -1.71 -10.78 5.30
N CYS A 60 -2.65 -11.39 4.57
CA CYS A 60 -3.82 -10.69 4.05
C CYS A 60 -4.67 -10.07 5.17
N ASN A 61 -4.86 -10.76 6.29
CA ASN A 61 -5.56 -10.23 7.46
C ASN A 61 -4.82 -9.03 8.07
N ARG A 62 -3.50 -9.09 8.14
CA ARG A 62 -2.69 -7.97 8.60
C ARG A 62 -2.81 -6.76 7.68
N LEU A 63 -2.69 -6.95 6.37
CA LEU A 63 -2.85 -5.90 5.37
C LEU A 63 -4.27 -5.31 5.41
N TRP A 64 -5.30 -6.15 5.51
CA TRP A 64 -6.69 -5.72 5.67
C TRP A 64 -6.89 -4.78 6.87
N ARG A 65 -6.30 -5.11 8.03
CA ARG A 65 -6.42 -4.32 9.25
C ARG A 65 -5.75 -2.95 9.16
N SER A 66 -4.87 -2.74 8.18
CA SER A 66 -4.21 -1.47 7.96
C SER A 66 -5.03 -0.48 7.16
N LEU A 67 -6.07 -0.95 6.46
CA LEU A 67 -6.90 -0.13 5.58
C LEU A 67 -7.81 0.80 6.41
N PRO A 68 -7.69 2.12 6.25
CA PRO A 68 -8.39 3.08 7.09
C PRO A 68 -9.85 3.27 6.71
N SER A 69 -10.23 3.00 5.46
CA SER A 69 -11.57 3.28 4.95
C SER A 69 -12.31 2.03 4.48
N LYS A 70 -13.64 2.10 4.51
CA LYS A 70 -14.51 1.02 4.02
C LYS A 70 -14.36 0.77 2.51
N PRO A 71 -14.30 1.80 1.64
CA PRO A 71 -14.06 1.60 0.21
C PRO A 71 -12.74 0.88 -0.07
N GLU A 72 -11.64 1.25 0.60
CA GLU A 72 -10.37 0.53 0.46
C GLU A 72 -10.50 -0.94 0.88
N GLN A 73 -11.19 -1.22 1.99
CA GLN A 73 -11.46 -2.58 2.43
C GLN A 73 -12.27 -3.38 1.40
N VAL A 74 -13.27 -2.76 0.77
CA VAL A 74 -14.08 -3.41 -0.30
C VAL A 74 -13.22 -3.72 -1.51
N LEU A 75 -12.41 -2.76 -1.98
CA LEU A 75 -11.50 -2.95 -3.12
C LEU A 75 -10.50 -4.08 -2.85
N PHE A 76 -9.84 -4.05 -1.70
CA PHE A 76 -8.86 -5.07 -1.31
C PHE A 76 -9.49 -6.46 -1.24
N ARG A 77 -10.66 -6.58 -0.60
CA ARG A 77 -11.40 -7.84 -0.53
C ARG A 77 -11.79 -8.36 -1.92
N ALA A 78 -12.34 -7.50 -2.78
CA ALA A 78 -12.72 -7.88 -4.12
C ALA A 78 -11.52 -8.38 -4.93
N TYR A 79 -10.36 -7.72 -4.80
CA TYR A 79 -9.13 -8.15 -5.44
C TYR A 79 -8.69 -9.53 -4.95
N ILE A 80 -8.62 -9.75 -3.62
CA ILE A 80 -8.26 -11.03 -3.03
C ILE A 80 -9.23 -12.13 -3.48
N GLN A 81 -10.53 -11.89 -3.43
CA GLN A 81 -11.54 -12.86 -3.84
C GLN A 81 -11.44 -13.23 -5.32
N THR A 82 -11.18 -12.25 -6.18
CA THR A 82 -11.11 -12.46 -7.63
C THR A 82 -9.83 -13.20 -8.03
N TYR A 83 -8.71 -12.86 -7.42
CA TYR A 83 -7.41 -13.31 -7.88
C TYR A 83 -6.77 -14.39 -7.00
N LEU A 84 -6.89 -14.37 -5.69
CA LEU A 84 -6.28 -15.38 -4.82
C LEU A 84 -7.13 -16.64 -4.62
N LEU A 85 -8.45 -16.54 -4.72
CA LEU A 85 -9.35 -17.70 -4.52
C LEU A 85 -9.58 -18.51 -5.79
N ARG A 86 -9.03 -18.10 -6.94
CA ARG A 86 -9.04 -18.89 -8.16
C ARG A 86 -7.78 -19.75 -8.25
N GLU A 87 -7.89 -20.91 -8.87
CA GLU A 87 -6.77 -21.83 -9.04
C GLU A 87 -5.57 -21.14 -9.71
N ASN A 88 -4.36 -21.37 -9.17
CA ASN A 88 -3.06 -20.86 -9.66
C ASN A 88 -2.86 -19.34 -9.63
N THR A 89 -3.60 -18.58 -8.87
CA THR A 89 -3.55 -17.11 -8.90
C THR A 89 -2.60 -16.48 -7.89
N ILE A 90 -1.90 -17.24 -7.05
CA ILE A 90 -0.86 -16.69 -6.15
C ILE A 90 0.31 -16.04 -6.92
N ARG A 91 0.47 -16.33 -8.22
CA ARG A 91 1.44 -15.68 -9.11
C ARG A 91 0.92 -14.38 -9.73
N CYS A 92 -0.30 -13.95 -9.44
CA CYS A 92 -0.77 -12.64 -9.85
C CYS A 92 -0.07 -11.53 -9.08
N PRO A 93 -0.02 -10.30 -9.63
CA PRO A 93 0.57 -9.15 -8.95
C PRO A 93 -0.06 -8.94 -7.57
N ALA A 94 0.76 -8.60 -6.58
CA ALA A 94 0.27 -8.33 -5.25
C ALA A 94 -0.29 -6.90 -5.15
N LEU A 95 -1.52 -6.76 -4.68
CA LEU A 95 -2.10 -5.45 -4.35
C LEU A 95 -1.63 -5.02 -2.96
N ILE A 96 -0.68 -4.10 -2.93
CA ILE A 96 0.00 -3.67 -1.71
C ILE A 96 -0.67 -2.41 -1.18
N PRO A 97 -1.31 -2.44 0.00
CA PRO A 97 -1.99 -1.28 0.55
C PRO A 97 -1.04 -0.35 1.28
N GLN A 98 -1.41 0.93 1.36
CA GLN A 98 -0.82 1.96 2.22
C GLN A 98 0.69 2.11 2.04
N VAL A 99 1.14 2.22 0.79
CA VAL A 99 2.56 2.31 0.45
C VAL A 99 3.04 3.76 0.56
N TYR A 100 4.20 3.97 1.20
CA TYR A 100 4.85 5.26 1.23
C TYR A 100 5.93 5.34 0.16
N LEU A 101 5.92 6.39 -0.65
CA LEU A 101 6.98 6.69 -1.63
C LEU A 101 8.32 6.94 -0.93
N HIS A 102 8.26 7.64 0.21
CA HIS A 102 9.42 7.94 1.03
C HIS A 102 9.03 7.72 2.49
N TYR A 103 9.60 6.70 3.10
CA TYR A 103 9.40 6.43 4.52
C TYR A 103 10.49 7.13 5.33
N ASP A 104 10.08 8.09 6.13
CA ASP A 104 10.92 8.68 7.16
C ASP A 104 10.54 8.05 8.52
N PRO A 105 11.43 7.24 9.12
CA PRO A 105 11.15 6.58 10.39
C PRO A 105 11.04 7.55 11.57
N GLN A 106 11.51 8.79 11.43
CA GLN A 106 11.45 9.79 12.48
C GLN A 106 10.08 10.45 12.57
N THR A 107 9.53 10.50 13.75
CA THR A 107 8.32 11.25 14.03
C THR A 107 8.59 12.77 14.00
N ARG A 108 7.56 13.59 13.78
CA ARG A 108 7.66 15.06 13.85
C ARG A 108 8.29 15.53 15.18
N ARG A 109 7.97 14.84 16.29
CA ARG A 109 8.53 15.14 17.62
C ARG A 109 10.03 14.85 17.69
N GLN A 110 10.49 13.72 17.12
CA GLN A 110 11.92 13.36 17.07
C GLN A 110 12.72 14.32 16.19
N ARG A 111 12.09 14.99 15.22
CA ARG A 111 12.70 16.02 14.37
C ARG A 111 12.60 17.44 14.96
N GLY A 112 12.26 17.60 16.22
CA GLY A 112 12.16 18.91 16.85
C GLY A 112 11.04 19.79 16.26
N GLY A 113 9.93 19.18 15.79
CA GLY A 113 8.79 19.91 15.23
C GLY A 113 8.91 20.29 13.75
N LYS A 114 10.04 20.00 13.09
CA LYS A 114 10.22 20.26 11.66
C LYS A 114 9.41 19.27 10.81
N ASP A 115 8.80 19.74 9.75
CA ASP A 115 8.15 18.89 8.76
C ASP A 115 9.19 18.06 8.00
N SER A 116 8.76 16.89 7.49
CA SER A 116 9.62 16.07 6.64
C SER A 116 9.95 16.86 5.36
N VAL A 117 11.23 16.89 4.98
CA VAL A 117 11.66 17.46 3.70
C VAL A 117 11.05 16.69 2.52
N LEU A 118 10.79 15.41 2.74
CA LEU A 118 10.06 14.55 1.80
C LEU A 118 8.61 14.48 2.28
N GLY A 119 7.67 14.95 1.48
CA GLY A 119 6.24 14.81 1.76
C GLY A 119 5.92 13.34 2.08
N ARG A 120 5.06 13.11 3.06
CA ARG A 120 4.54 11.77 3.35
C ARG A 120 3.45 11.43 2.34
N GLU A 121 3.84 11.29 1.09
CA GLU A 121 2.93 10.84 0.06
C GLU A 121 2.70 9.34 0.26
N ARG A 122 1.48 9.01 0.65
CA ARG A 122 1.02 7.66 0.86
C ARG A 122 0.07 7.31 -0.28
N MET A 123 0.39 6.26 -0.99
CA MET A 123 -0.49 5.64 -1.98
C MET A 123 -1.47 4.70 -1.27
N ASP A 124 -2.74 4.72 -1.65
CA ASP A 124 -3.71 3.77 -1.09
C ASP A 124 -3.36 2.34 -1.48
N PHE A 125 -3.03 2.11 -2.75
CA PHE A 125 -2.53 0.83 -3.23
C PHE A 125 -1.46 0.98 -4.31
N LEU A 126 -0.55 0.00 -4.36
CA LEU A 126 0.47 -0.14 -5.38
C LEU A 126 0.49 -1.56 -5.94
N LEU A 127 0.60 -1.67 -7.27
CA LEU A 127 0.95 -2.89 -7.97
C LEU A 127 2.33 -2.70 -8.61
N LEU A 128 3.20 -3.66 -8.42
CA LEU A 128 4.49 -3.75 -9.11
C LEU A 128 4.38 -4.85 -10.17
N LEU A 129 4.31 -4.44 -11.42
CA LEU A 129 4.09 -5.29 -12.57
C LEU A 129 5.42 -5.64 -13.26
N PRO A 130 5.41 -6.58 -14.24
CA PRO A 130 6.58 -6.88 -15.02
C PRO A 130 7.22 -5.65 -15.68
N HIS A 131 8.51 -5.76 -15.99
CA HIS A 131 9.29 -4.71 -16.63
C HIS A 131 9.38 -3.38 -15.86
N GLY A 132 9.24 -3.43 -14.53
CA GLY A 132 9.33 -2.25 -13.67
C GLY A 132 8.12 -1.32 -13.75
N THR A 133 7.03 -1.75 -14.38
CA THR A 133 5.78 -0.97 -14.45
C THR A 133 5.14 -0.89 -13.07
N ARG A 134 4.73 0.31 -12.69
CA ARG A 134 4.06 0.61 -11.42
C ARG A 134 2.66 1.12 -11.69
N VAL A 135 1.69 0.60 -10.96
CA VAL A 135 0.30 1.07 -11.02
C VAL A 135 -0.11 1.49 -9.62
N VAL A 136 -0.44 2.75 -9.47
CA VAL A 136 -1.01 3.29 -8.24
C VAL A 136 -2.51 3.33 -8.38
N LEU A 137 -3.21 2.86 -7.34
CA LEU A 137 -4.65 2.95 -7.22
C LEU A 137 -4.98 3.81 -6.01
N GLU A 138 -5.69 4.90 -6.24
CA GLU A 138 -6.21 5.79 -5.21
C GLU A 138 -7.73 5.57 -5.07
N VAL A 139 -8.22 5.55 -3.86
CA VAL A 139 -9.63 5.39 -3.55
C VAL A 139 -10.21 6.72 -3.12
N ASP A 140 -10.78 7.43 -4.05
CA ASP A 140 -11.35 8.74 -3.82
C ASP A 140 -12.60 8.68 -2.93
N GLY A 141 -12.46 9.15 -1.70
CA GLY A 141 -13.58 9.37 -0.80
C GLY A 141 -14.18 10.76 -0.99
N GLN A 142 -15.44 10.94 -0.57
CA GLN A 142 -16.17 12.21 -0.65
C GLN A 142 -15.38 13.38 -0.04
N GLN A 143 -14.57 13.13 0.98
CA GLN A 143 -13.71 14.11 1.64
C GLN A 143 -12.65 14.74 0.72
N HIS A 144 -12.34 14.11 -0.42
CA HIS A 144 -11.35 14.62 -1.37
C HIS A 144 -11.91 15.69 -2.32
N TYR A 145 -13.22 15.73 -2.53
CA TYR A 145 -13.85 16.67 -3.47
C TYR A 145 -15.03 17.45 -2.88
N ALA A 146 -15.48 17.15 -1.67
CA ALA A 146 -16.62 17.81 -1.07
C ALA A 146 -16.33 18.30 0.36
N GLU A 147 -17.01 19.39 0.74
CA GLU A 147 -17.05 19.92 2.10
C GLU A 147 -18.39 19.58 2.74
N SER A 148 -18.36 19.23 4.04
CA SER A 148 -19.57 19.01 4.82
C SER A 148 -20.24 20.37 5.08
N MET A 149 -21.53 20.48 4.78
CA MET A 149 -22.38 21.60 5.14
C MET A 149 -23.52 21.12 6.03
N ASP A 150 -24.20 22.05 6.71
CA ASP A 150 -25.29 21.71 7.65
C ASP A 150 -26.43 20.90 6.99
N GLU A 151 -26.63 21.03 5.69
CA GLU A 151 -27.66 20.31 4.91
C GLU A 151 -27.11 19.22 3.97
N GLY A 152 -25.82 18.81 4.12
CA GLY A 152 -25.22 17.77 3.28
C GLY A 152 -23.76 18.05 2.89
N ALA A 153 -23.34 17.51 1.74
CA ALA A 153 -22.01 17.72 1.21
C ALA A 153 -22.07 18.50 -0.11
N ALA A 154 -21.30 19.57 -0.24
CA ALA A 154 -21.15 20.34 -1.47
C ALA A 154 -19.77 20.15 -2.09
N ALA A 155 -19.71 20.13 -3.43
CA ALA A 155 -18.45 20.05 -4.15
C ALA A 155 -17.57 21.27 -3.83
N SER A 156 -16.29 21.03 -3.51
CA SER A 156 -15.31 22.09 -3.21
C SER A 156 -14.29 22.20 -4.35
N PRO A 157 -14.31 23.28 -5.15
CA PRO A 157 -13.29 23.50 -6.18
C PRO A 157 -11.86 23.50 -5.64
N HIS A 158 -11.68 24.00 -4.41
CA HIS A 158 -10.37 24.01 -3.75
C HIS A 158 -9.86 22.60 -3.49
N ARG A 159 -10.71 21.69 -2.98
CA ARG A 159 -10.35 20.30 -2.73
C ARG A 159 -10.09 19.55 -4.04
N CYS A 160 -10.92 19.78 -5.06
CA CYS A 160 -10.71 19.20 -6.40
C CYS A 160 -9.37 19.66 -7.01
N SER A 161 -9.00 20.93 -6.88
CA SER A 161 -7.73 21.43 -7.41
C SER A 161 -6.53 20.88 -6.66
N LYS A 162 -6.64 20.71 -5.35
CA LYS A 162 -5.61 20.09 -4.51
C LYS A 162 -5.39 18.64 -4.90
N MET A 163 -6.45 17.84 -5.01
CA MET A 163 -6.41 16.46 -5.45
C MET A 163 -5.74 16.33 -6.83
N ALA A 164 -6.11 17.18 -7.80
CA ALA A 164 -5.50 17.17 -9.12
C ALA A 164 -4.01 17.56 -9.12
N ALA A 165 -3.57 18.37 -8.16
CA ALA A 165 -2.16 18.71 -7.98
C ALA A 165 -1.37 17.56 -7.36
N GLU A 166 -1.94 16.87 -6.38
CA GLU A 166 -1.35 15.69 -5.73
C GLU A 166 -1.22 14.52 -6.74
N ASP A 167 -2.25 14.27 -7.56
CA ASP A 167 -2.23 13.27 -8.63
C ASP A 167 -1.12 13.57 -9.68
N ARG A 168 -0.97 14.82 -10.08
CA ARG A 168 0.13 15.24 -10.95
C ARG A 168 1.50 15.03 -10.32
N ALA A 169 1.66 15.41 -9.06
CA ALA A 169 2.93 15.23 -8.35
C ALA A 169 3.32 13.76 -8.24
N LEU A 170 2.35 12.90 -7.98
CA LEU A 170 2.54 11.46 -7.91
C LEU A 170 3.00 10.89 -9.26
N ARG A 171 2.32 11.25 -10.36
CA ARG A 171 2.69 10.80 -11.73
C ARG A 171 4.11 11.22 -12.17
N LEU A 172 4.62 12.31 -11.65
CA LEU A 172 5.98 12.77 -11.96
C LEU A 172 7.07 12.04 -11.16
N ARG A 173 6.71 11.25 -10.13
CA ARG A 173 7.64 10.59 -9.22
C ARG A 173 7.66 9.05 -9.36
N ILE A 174 6.71 8.50 -10.08
CA ILE A 174 6.59 7.07 -10.35
C ILE A 174 7.18 6.70 -11.70
#